data_ea7e06dbc41eefdf0dc97d495c037b84
#
_entry.id   ea7e06dbc41eefdf0dc97d495c037b84
#
_cell.length_a   1.000
_cell.length_b   1.000
_cell.length_c   1.000
_cell.angle_alpha   90.00
_cell.angle_beta   90.00
_cell.angle_gamma   90.00
#
_symmetry.space_group_name_H-M   'P 1'
#
loop_
_entity.id
_entity.type
_entity.pdbx_description
1 polymer ?
#
loop_
_entity_poly.entity_id
_entity_poly.type
_entity_poly.pdbx_seq_one_letter_code
_entity_poly.pdbx_strand_id
1 'polypeptide(L)'
;VEASMLARLILLQTMETGLNSFQENRGNSPEFSLLLARLMAAEAGSVNTDVNLKPAVCLAEVPFLPKRQTQASARAAAASFLAARGSKEYEAMVERAALRHGVDPALCKAVARVESGFNPGATSKAGAMGLMQLMPGTARSLGVENPYDPEQNADAGVRYLKSMLDKYNGDVKLALAAYNAGPGSVDRHQGVPPYGETLQYIERVTGFWRHYAGG
;
A
#
# COMPACT_ATOMS: atom_id res chain seq x y z
N VAL A 1 28.81 -9.50 21.47
CA VAL A 1 28.62 -10.88 20.97
C VAL A 1 27.18 -11.35 21.14
N GLU A 2 26.46 -10.89 22.20
CA GLU A 2 25.09 -11.35 22.49
C GLU A 2 23.99 -10.79 21.54
N ALA A 3 24.11 -9.57 21.06
CA ALA A 3 23.10 -8.97 20.17
C ALA A 3 23.00 -9.68 18.81
N SER A 4 24.10 -10.26 18.33
CA SER A 4 24.15 -11.01 17.06
C SER A 4 23.48 -12.38 17.16
N MET A 5 23.52 -13.02 18.34
CA MET A 5 22.85 -14.31 18.57
C MET A 5 21.34 -14.18 18.69
N LEU A 6 20.87 -13.13 19.37
CA LEU A 6 19.42 -12.86 19.51
C LEU A 6 18.76 -12.56 18.14
N ALA A 7 19.43 -11.77 17.30
CA ALA A 7 18.94 -11.47 15.95
C ALA A 7 18.84 -12.73 15.07
N ARG A 8 19.78 -13.67 15.21
CA ARG A 8 19.74 -14.97 14.50
C ARG A 8 18.63 -15.88 15.03
N LEU A 9 18.35 -15.86 16.31
CA LEU A 9 17.28 -16.68 16.91
C LEU A 9 15.89 -16.20 16.48
N ILE A 10 15.68 -14.86 16.42
CA ILE A 10 14.42 -14.26 15.95
C ILE A 10 14.21 -14.55 14.45
N LEU A 11 15.28 -14.52 13.65
CA LEU A 11 15.20 -14.83 12.22
C LEU A 11 14.84 -16.31 11.97
N LEU A 12 15.40 -17.24 12.75
CA LEU A 12 15.07 -18.67 12.67
C LEU A 12 13.63 -18.94 13.11
N GLN A 13 13.13 -18.28 14.15
CA GLN A 13 11.78 -18.47 14.67
C GLN A 13 10.71 -17.90 13.71
N THR A 14 11.01 -16.81 13.00
CA THR A 14 10.13 -16.27 11.94
C THR A 14 10.14 -17.13 10.68
N MET A 15 11.23 -17.82 10.37
CA MET A 15 11.28 -18.77 9.27
C MET A 15 10.49 -20.06 9.55
N GLU A 16 10.50 -20.58 10.77
CA GLU A 16 9.72 -21.79 11.14
C GLU A 16 8.21 -21.51 11.15
N THR A 17 7.75 -20.34 11.61
CA THR A 17 6.33 -19.96 11.52
C THR A 17 5.87 -19.69 10.10
N GLY A 18 6.76 -19.21 9.22
CA GLY A 18 6.47 -19.04 7.78
C GLY A 18 6.37 -20.38 7.02
N LEU A 19 7.15 -21.38 7.38
CA LEU A 19 7.17 -22.70 6.74
C LEU A 19 5.90 -23.53 7.06
N ASN A 20 5.35 -23.43 8.25
CA ASN A 20 4.16 -24.17 8.64
C ASN A 20 2.87 -23.66 7.95
N SER A 21 2.79 -22.38 7.62
CA SER A 21 1.66 -21.84 6.85
C SER A 21 1.73 -22.10 5.34
N PHE A 22 2.90 -22.55 4.84
CA PHE A 22 3.12 -22.84 3.42
C PHE A 22 2.88 -24.32 3.05
N GLN A 23 2.75 -25.22 4.02
CA GLN A 23 2.59 -26.65 3.77
C GLN A 23 1.16 -27.04 3.37
N GLU A 24 0.17 -26.14 3.48
CA GLU A 24 -1.21 -26.41 3.05
C GLU A 24 -1.53 -26.02 1.60
N ASN A 25 -0.61 -25.35 0.88
CA ASN A 25 -0.87 -24.99 -0.52
C ASN A 25 0.17 -25.62 -1.44
N ARG A 26 -0.13 -26.83 -1.91
CA ARG A 26 0.67 -27.64 -2.85
C ARG A 26 0.79 -26.92 -4.21
N GLY A 27 1.94 -26.32 -4.45
CA GLY A 27 2.37 -25.87 -5.77
C GLY A 27 3.89 -25.95 -5.87
N ASN A 28 4.39 -27.10 -6.32
CA ASN A 28 5.82 -27.38 -6.54
C ASN A 28 6.29 -26.59 -7.78
N SER A 29 6.69 -25.32 -7.61
CA SER A 29 7.29 -24.55 -8.71
C SER A 29 8.82 -24.73 -8.67
N PRO A 30 9.44 -25.20 -9.76
CA PRO A 30 10.90 -25.41 -9.84
C PRO A 30 11.70 -24.09 -9.66
N GLU A 31 11.06 -22.95 -9.83
CA GLU A 31 11.67 -21.63 -9.66
C GLU A 31 12.05 -21.33 -8.21
N PHE A 32 11.29 -21.81 -7.22
CA PHE A 32 11.58 -21.60 -5.80
C PHE A 32 12.80 -22.38 -5.33
N SER A 33 12.95 -23.62 -5.79
CA SER A 33 14.12 -24.45 -5.50
C SER A 33 15.41 -23.88 -6.09
N LEU A 34 15.33 -23.23 -7.24
CA LEU A 34 16.45 -22.57 -7.90
C LEU A 34 16.85 -21.27 -7.15
N LEU A 35 15.88 -20.55 -6.61
CA LEU A 35 16.13 -19.32 -5.82
C LEU A 35 16.80 -19.64 -4.49
N LEU A 36 16.36 -20.71 -3.83
CA LEU A 36 16.92 -21.19 -2.56
C LEU A 36 18.36 -21.70 -2.75
N ALA A 37 18.61 -22.45 -3.81
CA ALA A 37 19.95 -22.93 -4.16
C ALA A 37 20.93 -21.77 -4.47
N ARG A 38 20.46 -20.68 -5.10
CA ARG A 38 21.25 -19.47 -5.35
C ARG A 38 21.54 -18.68 -4.10
N LEU A 39 20.63 -18.64 -3.14
CA LEU A 39 20.83 -17.94 -1.86
C LEU A 39 21.86 -18.67 -1.00
N MET A 40 21.80 -20.00 -0.97
CA MET A 40 22.75 -20.86 -0.22
C MET A 40 24.16 -20.85 -0.85
N ALA A 41 24.27 -20.68 -2.17
CA ALA A 41 25.57 -20.58 -2.87
C ALA A 41 26.27 -19.22 -2.64
N ALA A 42 25.52 -18.18 -2.26
CA ALA A 42 26.09 -16.85 -2.01
C ALA A 42 26.79 -16.71 -0.65
N GLU A 43 26.54 -17.62 0.30
CA GLU A 43 27.18 -17.61 1.65
C GLU A 43 28.43 -18.50 1.74
N ALA A 44 28.73 -19.31 0.73
CA ALA A 44 29.92 -20.18 0.70
C ALA A 44 31.10 -19.52 -0.03
N GLY A 45 31.41 -18.29 0.32
CA GLY A 45 32.61 -17.60 -0.13
C GLY A 45 33.78 -17.90 0.77
N SER A 46 34.65 -18.82 0.36
CA SER A 46 36.02 -19.06 0.75
C SER A 46 36.32 -20.52 1.10
N VAL A 47 36.60 -21.33 0.10
CA VAL A 47 37.56 -22.45 0.25
C VAL A 47 38.41 -22.51 -1.03
N ASN A 48 39.67 -22.25 -0.80
CA ASN A 48 40.76 -22.40 -1.77
C ASN A 48 41.00 -23.88 -2.01
N THR A 49 40.87 -24.37 -3.23
CA THR A 49 41.46 -25.66 -3.63
C THR A 49 42.04 -25.54 -5.04
N ASP A 50 43.36 -25.53 -5.07
CA ASP A 50 44.15 -25.79 -6.27
C ASP A 50 43.80 -27.15 -6.87
N VAL A 51 43.25 -27.15 -8.06
CA VAL A 51 43.21 -28.33 -8.92
C VAL A 51 43.62 -27.93 -10.34
N ASN A 52 44.83 -28.38 -10.66
CA ASN A 52 45.45 -28.28 -11.96
C ASN A 52 44.73 -29.18 -12.97
N LEU A 53 44.04 -28.61 -13.94
CA LEU A 53 43.48 -29.31 -15.11
C LEU A 53 43.81 -28.51 -16.39
N LYS A 54 44.53 -29.16 -17.30
CA LYS A 54 44.99 -28.68 -18.59
C LYS A 54 43.84 -28.24 -19.52
N PRO A 55 44.13 -27.30 -20.45
CA PRO A 55 43.09 -26.64 -21.25
C PRO A 55 42.84 -27.38 -22.58
N ALA A 56 41.62 -27.52 -22.93
CA ALA A 56 41.13 -27.55 -24.32
C ALA A 56 39.60 -27.63 -24.35
N VAL A 57 38.92 -26.53 -24.58
CA VAL A 57 37.77 -26.44 -25.50
C VAL A 57 37.48 -24.94 -25.78
N CYS A 58 37.26 -24.64 -27.05
CA CYS A 58 36.98 -23.34 -27.67
C CYS A 58 36.04 -22.43 -26.85
N LEU A 59 36.53 -21.22 -26.60
CA LEU A 59 35.72 -20.07 -26.17
C LEU A 59 34.85 -19.58 -27.34
N ALA A 60 33.58 -19.99 -27.33
CA ALA A 60 32.55 -19.20 -27.99
C ALA A 60 32.26 -17.99 -27.10
N GLU A 61 32.36 -16.79 -27.63
CA GLU A 61 32.15 -15.51 -26.97
C GLU A 61 30.73 -15.47 -26.33
N VAL A 62 30.67 -15.49 -25.01
CA VAL A 62 29.48 -15.11 -24.26
C VAL A 62 29.44 -13.59 -24.18
N PRO A 63 28.39 -12.92 -24.68
CA PRO A 63 28.33 -11.47 -24.60
C PRO A 63 28.30 -11.03 -23.13
N PHE A 64 29.26 -10.15 -22.79
CA PHE A 64 29.41 -9.53 -21.48
C PHE A 64 28.16 -8.72 -21.13
N LEU A 65 27.24 -9.31 -20.34
CA LEU A 65 26.09 -8.60 -19.76
C LEU A 65 26.58 -7.69 -18.62
N PRO A 66 26.35 -6.38 -18.67
CA PRO A 66 26.81 -5.45 -17.66
C PRO A 66 26.12 -5.72 -16.31
N LYS A 67 26.86 -6.26 -15.35
CA LYS A 67 26.41 -6.61 -13.98
C LYS A 67 25.74 -5.46 -13.19
N ARG A 68 25.84 -4.22 -13.65
CA ARG A 68 25.28 -3.03 -12.98
C ARG A 68 23.78 -2.79 -13.25
N GLN A 69 23.25 -3.24 -14.40
CA GLN A 69 21.86 -3.01 -14.75
C GLN A 69 20.88 -3.96 -14.06
N THR A 70 21.32 -5.17 -13.70
CA THR A 70 20.46 -6.19 -13.09
C THR A 70 20.12 -5.92 -11.62
N GLN A 71 21.00 -5.27 -10.86
CA GLN A 71 20.73 -4.95 -9.43
C GLN A 71 19.77 -3.78 -9.25
N ALA A 72 19.84 -2.77 -10.12
CA ALA A 72 18.93 -1.62 -10.07
C ALA A 72 17.50 -2.03 -10.44
N SER A 73 17.33 -2.87 -11.47
CA SER A 73 16.02 -3.38 -11.89
C SER A 73 15.40 -4.33 -10.85
N ALA A 74 16.19 -5.18 -10.21
CA ALA A 74 15.72 -6.06 -9.14
C ALA A 74 15.29 -5.27 -7.88
N ARG A 75 16.05 -4.21 -7.51
CA ARG A 75 15.68 -3.31 -6.40
C ARG A 75 14.40 -2.53 -6.71
N ALA A 76 14.25 -2.03 -7.93
CA ALA A 76 13.05 -1.33 -8.36
C ALA A 76 11.82 -2.26 -8.36
N ALA A 77 11.96 -3.48 -8.85
CA ALA A 77 10.89 -4.49 -8.82
C ALA A 77 10.51 -4.89 -7.39
N ALA A 78 11.48 -5.08 -6.49
CA ALA A 78 11.23 -5.37 -5.08
C ALA A 78 10.54 -4.20 -4.37
N ALA A 79 10.96 -2.96 -4.60
CA ALA A 79 10.33 -1.76 -4.06
C ALA A 79 8.88 -1.60 -4.56
N SER A 80 8.65 -1.85 -5.86
CA SER A 80 7.31 -1.82 -6.45
C SER A 80 6.40 -2.91 -5.87
N PHE A 81 6.92 -4.11 -5.64
CA PHE A 81 6.18 -5.21 -5.03
C PHE A 81 5.80 -4.92 -3.57
N LEU A 82 6.73 -4.35 -2.79
CA LEU A 82 6.49 -3.95 -1.40
C LEU A 82 5.48 -2.80 -1.31
N ALA A 83 5.57 -1.82 -2.20
CA ALA A 83 4.61 -0.72 -2.29
C ALA A 83 3.20 -1.22 -2.66
N ALA A 84 3.10 -2.17 -3.60
CA ALA A 84 1.82 -2.77 -3.98
C ALA A 84 1.20 -3.61 -2.85
N ARG A 85 2.01 -4.30 -2.04
CA ARG A 85 1.54 -5.02 -0.84
C ARG A 85 1.01 -4.07 0.22
N GLY A 86 1.76 -3.01 0.51
CA GLY A 86 1.33 -1.96 1.46
C GLY A 86 0.00 -1.32 1.03
N SER A 87 -0.14 -1.00 -0.27
CA SER A 87 -1.39 -0.44 -0.79
C SER A 87 -2.59 -1.35 -0.56
N LYS A 88 -2.48 -2.67 -0.79
CA LYS A 88 -3.56 -3.64 -0.54
C LYS A 88 -3.93 -3.77 0.94
N GLU A 89 -2.96 -3.67 1.83
CA GLU A 89 -3.18 -3.70 3.26
C GLU A 89 -3.99 -2.48 3.73
N TYR A 90 -3.61 -1.28 3.28
CA TYR A 90 -4.34 -0.05 3.59
C TYR A 90 -5.73 -0.01 2.94
N GLU A 91 -5.87 -0.55 1.74
CA GLU A 91 -7.17 -0.74 1.10
C GLU A 91 -8.11 -1.62 1.94
N ALA A 92 -7.59 -2.74 2.48
CA ALA A 92 -8.35 -3.60 3.39
C ALA A 92 -8.68 -2.92 4.74
N MET A 93 -7.82 -2.02 5.24
CA MET A 93 -8.13 -1.22 6.44
C MET A 93 -9.31 -0.28 6.20
N VAL A 94 -9.33 0.43 5.08
CA VAL A 94 -10.45 1.30 4.68
C VAL A 94 -11.73 0.50 4.50
N GLU A 95 -11.66 -0.68 3.89
CA GLU A 95 -12.81 -1.57 3.71
C GLU A 95 -13.39 -2.03 5.06
N ARG A 96 -12.55 -2.45 6.00
CA ARG A 96 -13.01 -2.80 7.36
C ARG A 96 -13.66 -1.62 8.07
N ALA A 97 -13.10 -0.42 7.95
CA ALA A 97 -13.70 0.79 8.51
C ALA A 97 -15.07 1.08 7.87
N ALA A 98 -15.19 0.95 6.55
CA ALA A 98 -16.43 1.14 5.82
C ALA A 98 -17.54 0.18 6.31
N LEU A 99 -17.20 -1.09 6.47
CA LEU A 99 -18.13 -2.11 6.99
C LEU A 99 -18.57 -1.81 8.44
N ARG A 100 -17.64 -1.37 9.31
CA ARG A 100 -17.97 -0.99 10.70
C ARG A 100 -19.00 0.14 10.77
N HIS A 101 -18.87 1.13 9.88
CA HIS A 101 -19.72 2.32 9.89
C HIS A 101 -20.92 2.26 8.92
N GLY A 102 -21.12 1.12 8.24
CA GLY A 102 -22.24 0.93 7.30
C GLY A 102 -22.18 1.84 6.07
N VAL A 103 -20.98 2.12 5.58
CA VAL A 103 -20.76 2.86 4.33
C VAL A 103 -20.32 1.89 3.24
N ASP A 104 -20.67 2.18 1.99
CA ASP A 104 -20.22 1.39 0.85
C ASP A 104 -18.69 1.29 0.79
N PRO A 105 -18.11 0.09 0.92
CA PRO A 105 -16.65 -0.10 0.87
C PRO A 105 -16.01 0.37 -0.44
N ALA A 106 -16.71 0.22 -1.57
CA ALA A 106 -16.23 0.67 -2.86
C ALA A 106 -16.09 2.20 -2.90
N LEU A 107 -17.05 2.93 -2.32
CA LEU A 107 -17.00 4.39 -2.20
C LEU A 107 -15.85 4.82 -1.29
N CYS A 108 -15.68 4.21 -0.12
CA CYS A 108 -14.61 4.55 0.81
C CYS A 108 -13.22 4.30 0.21
N LYS A 109 -13.03 3.19 -0.49
CA LYS A 109 -11.78 2.89 -1.23
C LYS A 109 -11.52 3.93 -2.32
N ALA A 110 -12.55 4.34 -3.05
CA ALA A 110 -12.43 5.37 -4.08
C ALA A 110 -11.98 6.72 -3.50
N VAL A 111 -12.55 7.12 -2.36
CA VAL A 111 -12.13 8.33 -1.62
C VAL A 111 -10.66 8.22 -1.23
N ALA A 112 -10.25 7.17 -0.49
CA ALA A 112 -8.86 6.99 -0.06
C ALA A 112 -7.87 6.94 -1.25
N ARG A 113 -8.29 6.34 -2.37
CA ARG A 113 -7.50 6.32 -3.61
C ARG A 113 -7.25 7.71 -4.18
N VAL A 114 -8.26 8.57 -4.17
CA VAL A 114 -8.16 9.94 -4.69
C VAL A 114 -7.39 10.84 -3.72
N GLU A 115 -7.59 10.67 -2.41
CA GLU A 115 -6.98 11.49 -1.37
C GLU A 115 -5.46 11.28 -1.26
N SER A 116 -5.03 10.05 -1.14
CA SER A 116 -3.61 9.74 -0.86
C SER A 116 -3.00 8.67 -1.76
N GLY A 117 -3.80 7.98 -2.59
CA GLY A 117 -3.37 6.77 -3.28
C GLY A 117 -3.02 5.63 -2.31
N PHE A 118 -3.66 5.58 -1.14
CA PHE A 118 -3.36 4.68 -0.03
C PHE A 118 -1.99 4.90 0.62
N ASN A 119 -1.50 6.14 0.65
CA ASN A 119 -0.27 6.49 1.36
C ASN A 119 -0.60 7.05 2.76
N PRO A 120 -0.30 6.32 3.86
CA PRO A 120 -0.58 6.78 5.22
C PRO A 120 0.28 7.97 5.64
N GLY A 121 1.44 8.17 5.01
CA GLY A 121 2.34 9.30 5.29
C GLY A 121 2.05 10.55 4.45
N ALA A 122 0.96 10.57 3.67
CA ALA A 122 0.66 11.70 2.79
C ALA A 122 0.31 12.97 3.59
N THR A 123 0.86 14.11 3.15
CA THR A 123 0.51 15.44 3.67
C THR A 123 0.30 16.38 2.48
N SER A 124 -0.86 17.02 2.42
CA SER A 124 -1.15 18.00 1.38
C SER A 124 -0.53 19.38 1.70
N LYS A 125 -0.45 20.24 0.69
CA LYS A 125 0.00 21.65 0.88
C LYS A 125 -0.89 22.43 1.85
N ALA A 126 -2.17 22.07 1.96
CA ALA A 126 -3.13 22.66 2.88
C ALA A 126 -3.06 22.06 4.30
N GLY A 127 -2.22 21.02 4.52
CA GLY A 127 -2.04 20.36 5.80
C GLY A 127 -3.02 19.21 6.06
N ALA A 128 -3.71 18.69 5.07
CA ALA A 128 -4.47 17.45 5.21
C ALA A 128 -3.53 16.25 5.33
N MET A 129 -3.88 15.27 6.17
CA MET A 129 -2.97 14.21 6.63
C MET A 129 -3.54 12.79 6.48
N GLY A 130 -2.68 11.85 6.13
CA GLY A 130 -2.92 10.41 6.18
C GLY A 130 -3.72 9.86 5.00
N LEU A 131 -4.21 8.62 5.16
CA LEU A 131 -4.88 7.84 4.12
C LEU A 131 -6.09 8.54 3.49
N MET A 132 -6.91 9.17 4.31
CA MET A 132 -8.14 9.84 3.91
C MET A 132 -8.05 11.36 4.00
N GLN A 133 -6.82 11.91 4.11
CA GLN A 133 -6.51 13.34 4.06
C GLN A 133 -7.38 14.20 4.98
N LEU A 134 -7.36 13.88 6.28
CA LEU A 134 -8.10 14.67 7.26
C LEU A 134 -7.37 15.99 7.58
N MET A 135 -8.10 17.08 7.55
CA MET A 135 -7.60 18.37 8.06
C MET A 135 -7.35 18.29 9.56
N PRO A 136 -6.34 19.01 10.11
CA PRO A 136 -6.00 18.95 11.54
C PRO A 136 -7.18 19.22 12.48
N GLY A 137 -8.05 20.16 12.10
CA GLY A 137 -9.27 20.47 12.86
C GLY A 137 -10.26 19.31 12.88
N THR A 138 -10.49 18.70 11.71
CA THR A 138 -11.38 17.55 11.54
C THR A 138 -10.83 16.32 12.28
N ALA A 139 -9.54 16.03 12.17
CA ALA A 139 -8.90 14.93 12.87
C ALA A 139 -9.09 15.04 14.39
N ARG A 140 -8.82 16.23 14.96
CA ARG A 140 -9.04 16.51 16.39
C ARG A 140 -10.51 16.34 16.81
N SER A 141 -11.46 16.89 16.05
CA SER A 141 -12.89 16.78 16.38
C SER A 141 -13.41 15.34 16.32
N LEU A 142 -12.74 14.48 15.57
CA LEU A 142 -13.04 13.04 15.47
C LEU A 142 -12.25 12.17 16.48
N GLY A 143 -11.42 12.78 17.33
CA GLY A 143 -10.65 12.06 18.35
C GLY A 143 -9.44 11.31 17.80
N VAL A 144 -8.88 11.73 16.66
CA VAL A 144 -7.67 11.13 16.08
C VAL A 144 -6.45 11.66 16.83
N GLU A 145 -5.70 10.78 17.48
CA GLU A 145 -4.47 11.12 18.20
C GLU A 145 -3.28 11.25 17.24
N ASN A 146 -3.14 10.27 16.34
CA ASN A 146 -2.12 10.28 15.30
C ASN A 146 -2.75 10.19 13.91
N PRO A 147 -2.82 11.29 13.16
CA PRO A 147 -3.43 11.28 11.83
C PRO A 147 -2.61 10.51 10.77
N TYR A 148 -1.38 10.09 11.07
CA TYR A 148 -0.58 9.24 10.22
C TYR A 148 -0.70 7.74 10.58
N ASP A 149 -1.38 7.42 11.68
CA ASP A 149 -1.78 6.05 11.97
C ASP A 149 -2.88 5.64 10.97
N PRO A 150 -2.62 4.59 10.14
CA PRO A 150 -3.52 4.26 9.05
C PRO A 150 -4.90 3.78 9.52
N GLU A 151 -4.96 3.11 10.67
CA GLU A 151 -6.22 2.58 11.19
C GLU A 151 -7.08 3.68 11.81
N GLN A 152 -6.49 4.60 12.61
CA GLN A 152 -7.19 5.76 13.15
C GLN A 152 -7.68 6.69 12.04
N ASN A 153 -6.84 6.94 11.03
CA ASN A 153 -7.16 7.82 9.92
C ASN A 153 -8.28 7.26 9.04
N ALA A 154 -8.21 5.96 8.69
CA ALA A 154 -9.25 5.29 7.91
C ALA A 154 -10.59 5.29 8.66
N ASP A 155 -10.60 4.94 9.95
CA ASP A 155 -11.81 4.93 10.77
C ASP A 155 -12.46 6.32 10.85
N ALA A 156 -11.68 7.33 11.19
CA ALA A 156 -12.17 8.71 11.29
C ALA A 156 -12.61 9.29 9.94
N GLY A 157 -11.88 9.01 8.86
CA GLY A 157 -12.22 9.45 7.52
C GLY A 157 -13.54 8.85 7.03
N VAL A 158 -13.77 7.56 7.30
CA VAL A 158 -15.05 6.91 6.97
C VAL A 158 -16.19 7.48 7.82
N ARG A 159 -15.99 7.71 9.12
CA ARG A 159 -16.98 8.38 9.97
C ARG A 159 -17.33 9.78 9.46
N TYR A 160 -16.32 10.53 9.01
CA TYR A 160 -16.53 11.85 8.42
C TYR A 160 -17.33 11.76 7.13
N LEU A 161 -16.99 10.83 6.23
CA LEU A 161 -17.76 10.58 5.00
C LEU A 161 -19.20 10.17 5.32
N LYS A 162 -19.39 9.28 6.31
CA LYS A 162 -20.71 8.88 6.77
C LYS A 162 -21.55 10.08 7.24
N SER A 163 -20.93 10.97 8.03
CA SER A 163 -21.64 12.17 8.51
C SER A 163 -22.05 13.11 7.37
N MET A 164 -21.27 13.18 6.28
CA MET A 164 -21.65 13.92 5.08
C MET A 164 -22.77 13.24 4.31
N LEU A 165 -22.73 11.93 4.17
CA LEU A 165 -23.81 11.17 3.55
C LEU A 165 -25.14 11.34 4.33
N ASP A 166 -25.07 11.26 5.64
CA ASP A 166 -26.26 11.45 6.50
C ASP A 166 -26.81 12.88 6.40
N LYS A 167 -25.92 13.88 6.42
CA LYS A 167 -26.33 15.29 6.30
C LYS A 167 -27.06 15.60 4.98
N TYR A 168 -26.65 14.94 3.90
CA TYR A 168 -27.20 15.19 2.56
C TYR A 168 -28.14 14.04 2.10
N ASN A 169 -28.77 13.32 3.02
CA ASN A 169 -29.79 12.29 2.75
C ASN A 169 -29.32 11.20 1.76
N GLY A 170 -28.05 10.83 1.81
CA GLY A 170 -27.46 9.82 0.94
C GLY A 170 -27.04 10.33 -0.45
N ASP A 171 -27.17 11.61 -0.75
CA ASP A 171 -26.66 12.16 -2.01
C ASP A 171 -25.13 12.12 -2.00
N VAL A 172 -24.57 11.17 -2.74
CA VAL A 172 -23.14 10.93 -2.82
C VAL A 172 -22.40 12.13 -3.41
N LYS A 173 -22.98 12.84 -4.38
CA LYS A 173 -22.29 13.99 -5.00
C LYS A 173 -22.16 15.13 -4.02
N LEU A 174 -23.23 15.43 -3.27
CA LEU A 174 -23.22 16.47 -2.22
C LEU A 174 -22.31 16.08 -1.07
N ALA A 175 -22.30 14.80 -0.66
CA ALA A 175 -21.40 14.30 0.38
C ALA A 175 -19.94 14.39 -0.01
N LEU A 176 -19.58 14.05 -1.24
CA LEU A 176 -18.23 14.20 -1.77
C LEU A 176 -17.80 15.66 -1.89
N ALA A 177 -18.71 16.52 -2.35
CA ALA A 177 -18.48 17.97 -2.38
C ALA A 177 -18.19 18.51 -0.98
N ALA A 178 -18.97 18.08 0.02
CA ALA A 178 -18.81 18.48 1.41
C ALA A 178 -17.54 17.92 2.04
N TYR A 179 -17.16 16.70 1.70
CA TYR A 179 -15.92 16.09 2.14
C TYR A 179 -14.71 16.91 1.69
N ASN A 180 -14.68 17.31 0.40
CA ASN A 180 -13.57 18.06 -0.20
C ASN A 180 -13.61 19.56 0.13
N ALA A 181 -14.74 20.25 -0.09
CA ALA A 181 -14.84 21.72 0.04
C ALA A 181 -15.38 22.18 1.40
N GLY A 182 -15.77 21.23 2.26
CA GLY A 182 -16.44 21.48 3.53
C GLY A 182 -17.96 21.67 3.39
N PRO A 183 -18.73 21.20 4.40
CA PRO A 183 -20.20 21.25 4.35
C PRO A 183 -20.72 22.69 4.30
N GLY A 184 -20.07 23.64 4.95
CA GLY A 184 -20.45 25.04 4.87
C GLY A 184 -20.38 25.65 3.47
N SER A 185 -19.55 25.12 2.58
CA SER A 185 -19.52 25.55 1.17
C SER A 185 -20.71 25.01 0.40
N VAL A 186 -21.06 23.75 0.62
CA VAL A 186 -22.25 23.13 0.01
C VAL A 186 -23.52 23.81 0.46
N ASP A 187 -23.63 24.11 1.75
CA ASP A 187 -24.80 24.78 2.33
C ASP A 187 -24.97 26.22 1.75
N ARG A 188 -23.89 26.99 1.65
CA ARG A 188 -23.93 28.34 1.04
C ARG A 188 -24.37 28.35 -0.42
N HIS A 189 -23.94 27.34 -1.19
CA HIS A 189 -24.28 27.24 -2.61
C HIS A 189 -25.59 26.47 -2.85
N GLN A 190 -26.20 25.93 -1.80
CA GLN A 190 -27.41 25.09 -1.87
C GLN A 190 -27.23 23.92 -2.86
N GLY A 191 -26.01 23.40 -2.96
CA GLY A 191 -25.63 22.37 -3.94
C GLY A 191 -24.11 22.21 -4.06
N VAL A 192 -23.66 21.53 -5.09
CA VAL A 192 -22.24 21.37 -5.38
C VAL A 192 -21.63 22.75 -5.70
N PRO A 193 -20.63 23.22 -4.92
CA PRO A 193 -19.99 24.49 -5.20
C PRO A 193 -19.28 24.45 -6.57
N PRO A 194 -19.30 25.53 -7.35
CA PRO A 194 -18.71 25.58 -8.69
C PRO A 194 -17.18 25.73 -8.64
N TYR A 195 -16.52 25.05 -7.72
CA TYR A 195 -15.06 25.04 -7.60
C TYR A 195 -14.48 23.95 -8.52
N GLY A 196 -13.58 24.34 -9.41
CA GLY A 196 -12.97 23.42 -10.37
C GLY A 196 -12.32 22.20 -9.71
N GLU A 197 -11.66 22.40 -8.57
CA GLU A 197 -11.06 21.31 -7.78
C GLU A 197 -12.12 20.31 -7.27
N THR A 198 -13.22 20.83 -6.70
CA THR A 198 -14.30 20.00 -6.14
C THR A 198 -15.03 19.23 -7.23
N LEU A 199 -15.27 19.83 -8.39
CA LEU A 199 -15.90 19.14 -9.53
C LEU A 199 -15.02 18.02 -10.05
N GLN A 200 -13.72 18.25 -10.22
CA GLN A 200 -12.75 17.21 -10.62
C GLN A 200 -12.62 16.11 -9.56
N TYR A 201 -12.66 16.47 -8.27
CA TYR A 201 -12.64 15.51 -7.17
C TYR A 201 -13.83 14.55 -7.25
N ILE A 202 -15.05 15.07 -7.39
CA ILE A 202 -16.26 14.24 -7.52
C ILE A 202 -16.14 13.31 -8.74
N GLU A 203 -15.69 13.80 -9.87
CA GLU A 203 -15.53 13.01 -11.09
C GLU A 203 -14.52 11.86 -10.87
N ARG A 204 -13.36 12.15 -10.29
CA ARG A 204 -12.32 11.16 -10.00
C ARG A 204 -12.83 10.09 -9.02
N VAL A 205 -13.46 10.50 -7.91
CA VAL A 205 -13.98 9.55 -6.91
C VAL A 205 -15.07 8.68 -7.52
N THR A 206 -16.02 9.26 -8.25
CA THR A 206 -17.10 8.47 -8.89
C THR A 206 -16.59 7.53 -9.97
N GLY A 207 -15.49 7.90 -10.66
CA GLY A 207 -14.80 7.01 -11.59
C GLY A 207 -14.21 5.78 -10.91
N PHE A 208 -13.45 5.97 -9.83
CA PHE A 208 -12.90 4.86 -9.04
C PHE A 208 -13.98 4.06 -8.33
N TRP A 209 -15.03 4.71 -7.82
CA TRP A 209 -16.14 4.01 -7.19
C TRP A 209 -16.78 2.99 -8.12
N ARG A 210 -17.09 3.36 -9.37
CA ARG A 210 -17.59 2.43 -10.40
C ARG A 210 -16.62 1.28 -10.66
N HIS A 211 -15.34 1.56 -10.68
CA HIS A 211 -14.31 0.53 -10.86
C HIS A 211 -14.30 -0.48 -9.70
N TYR A 212 -14.36 -0.01 -8.44
CA TYR A 212 -14.39 -0.89 -7.27
C TYR A 212 -15.72 -1.63 -7.07
N ALA A 213 -16.84 -1.09 -7.55
CA ALA A 213 -18.16 -1.71 -7.45
C ALA A 213 -18.41 -2.79 -8.52
N GLY A 214 -17.69 -2.74 -9.64
CA GLY A 214 -17.85 -3.67 -10.78
C GLY A 214 -16.83 -4.81 -10.84
N GLY A 215 -15.95 -4.96 -9.82
CA GLY A 215 -14.89 -5.98 -9.75
C GLY A 215 -15.29 -7.20 -8.97
#